data_52ae02d68feadc292083191383714b76
#
_entry.id   52ae02d68feadc292083191383714b76
#
_cell.length_a   1.000
_cell.length_b   1.000
_cell.length_c   1.000
_cell.angle_alpha   90.00
_cell.angle_beta   90.00
_cell.angle_gamma   90.00
#
_symmetry.space_group_name_H-M   'P 1'
#
loop_
_entity.id
_entity.type
_entity.pdbx_description
1 polymer ?
#
loop_
_entity_poly.entity_id
_entity_poly.type
_entity_poly.pdbx_seq_one_letter_code
_entity_poly.pdbx_strand_id
1 'polypeptide(L)'
;MFTAVIERLLFLSTHKGKWIYAVLLLAVLFCAYQMRLITIDTDPENMLEANHPARVFHNDVKHTFAMHDAIVVGVIASSANDTATENADRTTNKGIYTPENLSAIDKVSQHILNTEGVIAQDVMSFSTVDNITQGDSGELKFSWMMPNAPASQEEAGKIAEAIARLPMLQGTLASSSKNAAAIYVPIKDKNESFRIAEDIRAFIGANTTNETLQWHITGLPVAEDQFGVEMFIQMAISAPAAGLMIFILLFVFFRNFTLITAPMVVAMATVIITMGALIGLGFTVHIMSSMIAIFLMPIAVVDSVHILSEFSDRYKPGQKADDVITTVVEHLFQPMLYTSLTSAAGFYSLMLTPIPPVQIFGAFIGSGILLAFIITLTFIPAYISRMSPEALAKLQAALHTDANSSSVKATYLQRFVYGIRNVALNYKGALLVAFMVISAVSVWGIFQIQINDNPVRWFKENHEIRVADKALNKEFAGTYNAYIVIQDTRKLKSAGEILQSAVLPSSLDEWRKTTLDTLNNENAGNNYETLAFAVDDALFGDLDSNEYDALNRLLSSIDEIKGTSKTFQQPDNVALLSDLQSYLSTQTLVGKT
;
A
#
# COMPACT_ATOMS: atom_id res chain seq x y z
N MET A 1 -30.84 -36.23 8.20
CA MET A 1 -30.57 -34.95 8.86
C MET A 1 -30.65 -33.80 7.86
N PHE A 2 -30.00 -33.88 6.72
CA PHE A 2 -30.03 -32.81 5.67
C PHE A 2 -31.44 -32.57 5.11
N THR A 3 -32.23 -33.62 4.79
CA THR A 3 -33.59 -33.50 4.29
C THR A 3 -34.50 -32.68 5.22
N ALA A 4 -34.44 -32.95 6.52
CA ALA A 4 -35.27 -32.24 7.50
C ALA A 4 -34.87 -30.72 7.63
N VAL A 5 -33.62 -30.39 7.41
CA VAL A 5 -33.17 -28.98 7.40
C VAL A 5 -33.66 -28.25 6.15
N ILE A 6 -33.55 -28.91 4.99
CA ILE A 6 -34.07 -28.41 3.72
C ILE A 6 -35.57 -28.17 3.78
N GLU A 7 -36.34 -29.17 4.24
CA GLU A 7 -37.79 -29.08 4.39
C GLU A 7 -38.20 -27.89 5.29
N ARG A 8 -37.49 -27.70 6.43
CA ARG A 8 -37.73 -26.55 7.33
C ARG A 8 -37.40 -25.20 6.67
N LEU A 9 -36.28 -25.11 5.97
CA LEU A 9 -35.89 -23.88 5.25
C LEU A 9 -36.90 -23.54 4.14
N LEU A 10 -37.31 -24.52 3.34
CA LEU A 10 -38.32 -24.35 2.30
C LEU A 10 -39.68 -23.98 2.88
N PHE A 11 -40.12 -24.62 3.96
CA PHE A 11 -41.35 -24.27 4.66
C PHE A 11 -41.30 -22.79 5.15
N LEU A 12 -40.21 -22.37 5.77
CA LEU A 12 -40.05 -20.99 6.20
C LEU A 12 -40.04 -20.03 5.01
N SER A 13 -39.41 -20.41 3.90
CA SER A 13 -39.30 -19.63 2.68
C SER A 13 -40.66 -19.38 2.01
N THR A 14 -41.42 -20.43 1.81
CA THR A 14 -42.72 -20.38 1.12
C THR A 14 -43.81 -19.76 2.01
N HIS A 15 -43.90 -20.15 3.29
CA HIS A 15 -45.00 -19.72 4.18
C HIS A 15 -44.71 -18.44 4.95
N LYS A 16 -43.43 -18.19 5.36
CA LYS A 16 -43.04 -17.02 6.16
C LYS A 16 -42.14 -16.01 5.42
N GLY A 17 -42.19 -15.94 4.13
CA GLY A 17 -41.25 -15.11 3.35
C GLY A 17 -41.29 -13.61 3.67
N LYS A 18 -42.38 -13.04 4.27
CA LYS A 18 -42.36 -11.65 4.77
C LYS A 18 -41.28 -11.46 5.86
N TRP A 19 -41.07 -12.48 6.70
CA TRP A 19 -40.03 -12.46 7.71
C TRP A 19 -38.62 -12.55 7.10
N ILE A 20 -38.46 -13.35 6.04
CA ILE A 20 -37.19 -13.44 5.32
C ILE A 20 -36.82 -12.08 4.70
N TYR A 21 -37.78 -11.40 4.06
CA TYR A 21 -37.55 -10.06 3.53
C TYR A 21 -37.20 -9.04 4.62
N ALA A 22 -37.91 -9.12 5.77
CA ALA A 22 -37.64 -8.22 6.89
C ALA A 22 -36.24 -8.47 7.50
N VAL A 23 -35.85 -9.72 7.72
CA VAL A 23 -34.54 -10.09 8.26
C VAL A 23 -33.45 -9.70 7.29
N LEU A 24 -33.59 -10.00 5.99
CA LEU A 24 -32.62 -9.62 4.97
C LEU A 24 -32.46 -8.10 4.88
N LEU A 25 -33.58 -7.37 4.87
CA LEU A 25 -33.56 -5.91 4.84
C LEU A 25 -32.87 -5.33 6.09
N LEU A 26 -33.21 -5.83 7.27
CA LEU A 26 -32.56 -5.40 8.53
C LEU A 26 -31.06 -5.70 8.53
N ALA A 27 -30.66 -6.87 8.06
CA ALA A 27 -29.24 -7.23 7.95
C ALA A 27 -28.51 -6.31 6.97
N VAL A 28 -29.10 -6.03 5.81
CA VAL A 28 -28.53 -5.10 4.82
C VAL A 28 -28.42 -3.69 5.38
N LEU A 29 -29.47 -3.18 6.03
CA LEU A 29 -29.44 -1.84 6.62
C LEU A 29 -28.43 -1.73 7.76
N PHE A 30 -28.36 -2.74 8.62
CA PHE A 30 -27.37 -2.79 9.71
C PHE A 30 -25.93 -2.80 9.16
N CYS A 31 -25.64 -3.67 8.20
CA CYS A 31 -24.31 -3.76 7.60
C CYS A 31 -23.96 -2.52 6.76
N ALA A 32 -24.93 -1.94 6.04
CA ALA A 32 -24.75 -0.67 5.33
C ALA A 32 -24.42 0.48 6.30
N TYR A 33 -25.05 0.50 7.48
CA TYR A 33 -24.72 1.50 8.51
C TYR A 33 -23.29 1.34 9.03
N GLN A 34 -22.78 0.11 9.15
CA GLN A 34 -21.41 -0.14 9.57
C GLN A 34 -20.37 0.33 8.54
N MET A 35 -20.72 0.43 7.26
CA MET A 35 -19.81 0.89 6.22
C MET A 35 -19.32 2.34 6.42
N ARG A 36 -20.00 3.14 7.24
CA ARG A 36 -19.52 4.48 7.64
C ARG A 36 -18.23 4.45 8.48
N LEU A 37 -17.90 3.30 9.09
CA LEU A 37 -16.70 3.11 9.92
C LEU A 37 -15.51 2.66 9.08
N ILE A 38 -15.59 2.77 7.76
CA ILE A 38 -14.54 2.33 6.86
C ILE A 38 -13.21 3.01 7.21
N THR A 39 -12.20 2.21 7.43
CA THR A 39 -10.81 2.61 7.54
C THR A 39 -10.05 1.97 6.38
N ILE A 40 -9.28 2.79 5.68
CA ILE A 40 -8.53 2.38 4.50
C ILE A 40 -7.08 2.20 4.90
N ASP A 41 -6.48 1.12 4.44
CA ASP A 41 -5.07 0.84 4.66
C ASP A 41 -4.40 0.57 3.30
N THR A 42 -3.55 1.50 2.90
CA THR A 42 -2.81 1.47 1.65
C THR A 42 -1.35 1.07 1.85
N ASP A 43 -0.94 0.85 3.12
CA ASP A 43 0.43 0.60 3.48
C ASP A 43 0.90 -0.82 3.12
N PRO A 44 1.84 -0.99 2.18
CA PRO A 44 2.42 -2.29 1.85
C PRO A 44 3.14 -2.97 3.03
N GLU A 45 3.61 -2.23 4.03
CA GLU A 45 4.25 -2.81 5.22
C GLU A 45 3.28 -3.71 5.99
N ASN A 46 1.98 -3.45 5.89
CA ASN A 46 0.93 -4.28 6.49
C ASN A 46 0.68 -5.61 5.74
N MET A 47 1.38 -5.86 4.62
CA MET A 47 1.45 -7.19 4.00
C MET A 47 2.29 -8.18 4.82
N LEU A 48 3.16 -7.67 5.71
CA LEU A 48 3.88 -8.48 6.69
C LEU A 48 3.15 -8.45 8.04
N GLU A 49 3.18 -9.57 8.76
CA GLU A 49 2.67 -9.63 10.13
C GLU A 49 3.42 -8.61 11.02
N ALA A 50 2.71 -8.03 12.00
CA ALA A 50 3.29 -7.00 12.88
C ALA A 50 4.53 -7.49 13.66
N ASN A 51 4.59 -8.79 13.97
CA ASN A 51 5.70 -9.45 14.67
C ASN A 51 6.75 -10.06 13.71
N HIS A 52 6.63 -9.84 12.40
CA HIS A 52 7.59 -10.35 11.45
C HIS A 52 8.97 -9.71 11.68
N PRO A 53 10.08 -10.49 11.78
CA PRO A 53 11.40 -9.96 12.15
C PRO A 53 11.88 -8.79 11.29
N ALA A 54 11.62 -8.84 9.98
CA ALA A 54 12.00 -7.75 9.07
C ALA A 54 11.22 -6.46 9.35
N ARG A 55 9.92 -6.57 9.68
CA ARG A 55 9.07 -5.41 10.02
C ARG A 55 9.47 -4.80 11.36
N VAL A 56 9.71 -5.64 12.37
CA VAL A 56 10.17 -5.19 13.69
C VAL A 56 11.52 -4.48 13.54
N PHE A 57 12.48 -5.09 12.83
CA PHE A 57 13.79 -4.49 12.58
C PHE A 57 13.67 -3.15 11.83
N HIS A 58 12.83 -3.07 10.80
CA HIS A 58 12.62 -1.83 10.04
C HIS A 58 12.08 -0.71 10.94
N ASN A 59 11.07 -1.01 11.76
CA ASN A 59 10.49 -0.05 12.69
C ASN A 59 11.49 0.40 13.76
N ASP A 60 12.29 -0.52 14.30
CA ASP A 60 13.34 -0.20 15.27
C ASP A 60 14.40 0.72 14.67
N VAL A 61 14.79 0.49 13.42
CA VAL A 61 15.73 1.35 12.69
C VAL A 61 15.12 2.73 12.43
N LYS A 62 13.89 2.79 11.94
CA LYS A 62 13.17 4.07 11.73
C LYS A 62 13.12 4.89 13.02
N HIS A 63 12.80 4.25 14.13
CA HIS A 63 12.71 4.91 15.43
C HIS A 63 14.10 5.35 15.94
N THR A 64 15.10 4.48 15.85
CA THR A 64 16.46 4.74 16.35
C THR A 64 17.13 5.91 15.63
N PHE A 65 16.92 6.01 14.32
CA PHE A 65 17.55 7.04 13.48
C PHE A 65 16.61 8.20 13.15
N ALA A 66 15.42 8.27 13.76
CA ALA A 66 14.39 9.28 13.49
C ALA A 66 14.14 9.46 11.98
N MET A 67 14.03 8.32 11.25
CA MET A 67 13.84 8.34 9.80
C MET A 67 12.39 8.57 9.44
N HIS A 68 12.16 9.49 8.54
CA HIS A 68 10.85 9.85 8.04
C HIS A 68 10.69 9.48 6.57
N ASP A 69 9.48 9.10 6.19
CA ASP A 69 9.13 8.94 4.79
C ASP A 69 9.11 10.31 4.11
N ALA A 70 9.63 10.41 2.90
CA ALA A 70 9.77 11.69 2.22
C ALA A 70 9.13 11.69 0.82
N ILE A 71 8.41 12.75 0.52
CA ILE A 71 8.00 13.10 -0.85
C ILE A 71 9.19 13.74 -1.55
N VAL A 72 9.39 13.42 -2.82
CA VAL A 72 10.44 14.01 -3.66
C VAL A 72 9.78 14.90 -4.70
N VAL A 73 10.05 16.22 -4.61
CA VAL A 73 9.63 17.20 -5.60
C VAL A 73 10.83 17.57 -6.44
N GLY A 74 10.87 17.06 -7.66
CA GLY A 74 11.94 17.37 -8.62
C GLY A 74 11.52 18.44 -9.61
N VAL A 75 12.46 19.27 -10.02
CA VAL A 75 12.29 20.25 -11.07
C VAL A 75 13.41 20.09 -12.09
N ILE A 76 13.04 20.02 -13.36
CA ILE A 76 13.94 19.85 -14.49
C ILE A 76 13.78 21.05 -15.42
N ALA A 77 14.88 21.75 -15.73
CA ALA A 77 14.86 22.79 -16.72
C ALA A 77 14.78 22.16 -18.11
N SER A 78 13.71 22.48 -18.85
CA SER A 78 13.57 22.07 -20.25
C SER A 78 14.60 22.78 -21.10
N SER A 79 15.49 22.03 -21.73
CA SER A 79 16.38 22.58 -22.75
C SER A 79 15.52 22.96 -23.95
N ALA A 80 15.56 24.21 -24.38
CA ALA A 80 14.81 24.69 -25.54
C ALA A 80 15.19 23.98 -26.87
N ASN A 81 15.99 22.91 -26.81
CA ASN A 81 16.63 22.26 -27.95
C ASN A 81 16.30 20.76 -28.13
N ASP A 82 15.15 20.27 -27.68
CA ASP A 82 14.71 18.94 -28.15
C ASP A 82 14.25 18.93 -29.62
N THR A 83 14.30 20.07 -30.32
CA THR A 83 13.88 20.18 -31.73
C THR A 83 14.91 20.86 -32.67
N ALA A 84 16.12 21.19 -32.21
CA ALA A 84 17.11 21.89 -33.06
C ALA A 84 18.48 21.19 -33.07
N THR A 85 18.87 20.78 -34.28
CA THR A 85 20.20 20.50 -34.85
C THR A 85 21.43 20.56 -33.95
N GLU A 86 22.28 19.54 -34.10
CA GLU A 86 23.55 19.19 -33.44
C GLU A 86 24.65 20.26 -33.30
N ASN A 87 24.41 21.55 -33.63
CA ASN A 87 25.44 22.60 -33.72
C ASN A 87 25.18 23.85 -32.86
N ALA A 88 24.37 23.78 -31.78
CA ALA A 88 24.24 24.91 -30.86
C ALA A 88 25.30 24.82 -29.73
N ASP A 89 26.03 25.93 -29.59
CA ASP A 89 27.12 26.15 -28.64
C ASP A 89 26.74 25.74 -27.20
N ARG A 90 27.35 24.66 -26.67
CA ARG A 90 27.11 24.09 -25.34
C ARG A 90 27.45 25.03 -24.18
N THR A 91 27.92 26.24 -24.44
CA THR A 91 28.39 27.20 -23.43
C THR A 91 27.29 28.05 -22.80
N THR A 92 26.05 28.01 -23.27
CA THR A 92 24.95 28.88 -22.81
C THR A 92 23.84 28.18 -22.03
N ASN A 93 23.91 26.87 -21.81
CA ASN A 93 22.87 26.16 -21.06
C ASN A 93 23.06 26.38 -19.54
N LYS A 94 22.37 27.37 -18.99
CA LYS A 94 22.43 27.74 -17.57
C LYS A 94 21.62 26.79 -16.67
N GLY A 95 20.88 25.84 -17.24
CA GLY A 95 20.09 24.85 -16.55
C GLY A 95 19.11 25.49 -15.56
N ILE A 96 19.10 24.97 -14.32
CA ILE A 96 18.23 25.48 -13.24
C ILE A 96 18.81 26.74 -12.55
N TYR A 97 20.09 27.06 -12.77
CA TYR A 97 20.78 28.18 -12.09
C TYR A 97 20.56 29.52 -12.78
N THR A 98 19.28 29.85 -12.93
CA THR A 98 18.84 31.20 -13.34
C THR A 98 18.05 31.85 -12.20
N PRO A 99 18.04 33.20 -12.08
CA PRO A 99 17.27 33.90 -11.06
C PRO A 99 15.78 33.48 -11.04
N GLU A 100 15.19 33.34 -12.21
CA GLU A 100 13.77 32.95 -12.37
C GLU A 100 13.50 31.54 -11.88
N ASN A 101 14.35 30.57 -12.28
CA ASN A 101 14.19 29.18 -11.89
C ASN A 101 14.43 28.98 -10.37
N LEU A 102 15.49 29.61 -9.83
CA LEU A 102 15.80 29.56 -8.41
C LEU A 102 14.73 30.26 -7.57
N SER A 103 14.12 31.34 -8.07
CA SER A 103 12.99 32.00 -7.42
C SER A 103 11.75 31.10 -7.40
N ALA A 104 11.49 30.31 -8.46
CA ALA A 104 10.41 29.35 -8.48
C ALA A 104 10.64 28.23 -7.46
N ILE A 105 11.88 27.71 -7.37
CA ILE A 105 12.26 26.68 -6.38
C ILE A 105 12.09 27.21 -4.95
N ASP A 106 12.52 28.46 -4.69
CA ASP A 106 12.37 29.07 -3.37
C ASP A 106 10.89 29.21 -2.98
N LYS A 107 10.04 29.74 -3.87
CA LYS A 107 8.59 29.86 -3.60
C LYS A 107 7.94 28.52 -3.27
N VAL A 108 8.28 27.47 -4.02
CA VAL A 108 7.75 26.13 -3.75
C VAL A 108 8.29 25.59 -2.42
N SER A 109 9.58 25.81 -2.11
CA SER A 109 10.18 25.44 -0.82
C SER A 109 9.49 26.15 0.35
N GLN A 110 9.22 27.45 0.24
CA GLN A 110 8.51 28.21 1.28
C GLN A 110 7.06 27.74 1.48
N HIS A 111 6.37 27.38 0.41
CA HIS A 111 5.04 26.77 0.52
C HIS A 111 5.09 25.45 1.26
N ILE A 112 6.01 24.56 0.89
CA ILE A 112 6.21 23.25 1.52
C ILE A 112 6.48 23.37 3.02
N LEU A 113 7.32 24.31 3.44
CA LEU A 113 7.64 24.57 4.86
C LEU A 113 6.41 24.93 5.69
N ASN A 114 5.38 25.51 5.07
CA ASN A 114 4.13 25.91 5.72
C ASN A 114 2.99 24.90 5.53
N THR A 115 3.21 23.81 4.79
CA THR A 115 2.18 22.79 4.53
C THR A 115 1.99 21.90 5.75
N GLU A 116 0.74 21.72 6.17
CA GLU A 116 0.38 20.86 7.30
C GLU A 116 0.73 19.38 6.98
N GLY A 117 1.33 18.69 7.97
CA GLY A 117 1.79 17.31 7.82
C GLY A 117 3.25 17.18 7.40
N VAL A 118 3.90 18.27 6.97
CA VAL A 118 5.33 18.31 6.66
C VAL A 118 6.15 18.52 7.94
N ILE A 119 7.32 17.88 8.02
CA ILE A 119 8.32 18.09 9.07
C ILE A 119 9.29 19.19 8.58
N ALA A 120 8.90 20.44 8.79
CA ALA A 120 9.56 21.60 8.20
C ALA A 120 11.08 21.69 8.51
N GLN A 121 11.50 21.25 9.71
CA GLN A 121 12.90 21.29 10.13
C GLN A 121 13.80 20.33 9.35
N ASP A 122 13.23 19.29 8.74
CA ASP A 122 13.97 18.26 8.01
C ASP A 122 13.78 18.36 6.49
N VAL A 123 13.07 19.40 6.02
CA VAL A 123 12.94 19.67 4.57
C VAL A 123 14.31 20.02 3.99
N MET A 124 14.70 19.30 2.94
CA MET A 124 15.97 19.54 2.25
C MET A 124 15.71 20.18 0.88
N SER A 125 16.06 21.44 0.74
CA SER A 125 16.00 22.21 -0.50
C SER A 125 17.20 23.18 -0.57
N PHE A 126 17.39 23.86 -1.68
CA PHE A 126 18.42 24.90 -1.75
C PHE A 126 18.21 26.02 -0.72
N SER A 127 16.97 26.26 -0.30
CA SER A 127 16.64 27.33 0.68
C SER A 127 16.82 26.88 2.13
N THR A 128 17.00 25.56 2.39
CA THR A 128 17.02 25.00 3.76
C THR A 128 18.29 24.23 4.10
N VAL A 129 19.17 23.96 3.15
CA VAL A 129 20.46 23.29 3.41
C VAL A 129 21.55 24.30 3.72
N ASP A 130 22.50 23.88 4.58
CA ASP A 130 23.61 24.71 5.02
C ASP A 130 24.68 24.87 3.92
N ASN A 131 25.21 26.07 3.85
CA ASN A 131 26.42 26.38 3.14
C ASN A 131 27.53 26.68 4.18
N ILE A 132 28.44 25.75 4.33
CA ILE A 132 29.56 25.88 5.26
C ILE A 132 30.76 26.46 4.48
N THR A 133 31.20 27.62 4.88
CA THR A 133 32.35 28.30 4.26
C THR A 133 33.40 28.70 5.29
N GLN A 134 34.64 28.81 4.86
CA GLN A 134 35.72 29.32 5.71
C GLN A 134 35.81 30.83 5.50
N GLY A 135 35.79 31.60 6.58
CA GLY A 135 36.02 33.02 6.55
C GLY A 135 37.52 33.38 6.46
N ASP A 136 37.80 34.66 6.24
CA ASP A 136 39.16 35.16 6.00
C ASP A 136 40.12 34.92 7.20
N SER A 137 39.60 34.85 8.40
CA SER A 137 40.35 34.57 9.63
C SER A 137 40.43 33.10 10.00
N GLY A 138 39.94 32.21 9.14
CA GLY A 138 39.88 30.77 9.40
C GLY A 138 38.67 30.30 10.19
N GLU A 139 37.74 31.21 10.55
CA GLU A 139 36.47 30.87 11.18
C GLU A 139 35.54 30.11 10.22
N LEU A 140 34.72 29.17 10.74
CA LEU A 140 33.66 28.53 9.98
C LEU A 140 32.42 29.43 10.00
N LYS A 141 31.94 29.77 8.80
CA LYS A 141 30.68 30.51 8.59
C LYS A 141 29.59 29.57 8.14
N PHE A 142 28.51 29.58 8.89
CA PHE A 142 27.27 28.83 8.58
C PHE A 142 26.24 29.80 8.02
N SER A 143 25.70 29.49 6.87
CA SER A 143 24.61 30.23 6.24
C SER A 143 23.73 29.28 5.45
N TRP A 144 22.51 29.66 5.15
CA TRP A 144 21.72 28.89 4.21
C TRP A 144 22.35 28.95 2.81
N MET A 145 22.22 27.86 2.04
CA MET A 145 22.73 27.80 0.66
C MET A 145 22.08 28.85 -0.23
N MET A 146 20.79 29.06 -0.07
CA MET A 146 20.00 30.09 -0.75
C MET A 146 19.06 30.76 0.25
N PRO A 147 19.54 31.73 1.04
CA PRO A 147 18.72 32.42 2.05
C PRO A 147 17.60 33.27 1.44
N ASN A 148 17.79 33.76 0.23
CA ASN A 148 16.80 34.46 -0.58
C ASN A 148 16.99 34.08 -2.05
N ALA A 149 15.93 34.20 -2.84
CA ALA A 149 16.03 34.02 -4.28
C ALA A 149 17.02 35.02 -4.89
N PRO A 150 17.95 34.59 -5.77
CA PRO A 150 18.96 35.46 -6.34
C PRO A 150 18.32 36.51 -7.27
N ALA A 151 18.78 37.76 -7.17
CA ALA A 151 18.31 38.87 -8.01
C ALA A 151 19.08 38.96 -9.34
N SER A 152 20.27 38.35 -9.42
CA SER A 152 21.15 38.42 -10.58
C SER A 152 21.68 37.04 -10.99
N GLN A 153 22.13 36.94 -12.26
CA GLN A 153 22.78 35.73 -12.76
C GLN A 153 24.12 35.44 -12.05
N GLU A 154 24.80 36.49 -11.57
CA GLU A 154 26.05 36.35 -10.80
C GLU A 154 25.77 35.66 -9.46
N GLU A 155 24.70 36.05 -8.75
CA GLU A 155 24.28 35.42 -7.51
C GLU A 155 23.84 33.96 -7.72
N ALA A 156 23.09 33.67 -8.79
CA ALA A 156 22.72 32.32 -9.18
C ALA A 156 23.97 31.46 -9.47
N GLY A 157 25.00 32.04 -10.08
CA GLY A 157 26.29 31.38 -10.31
C GLY A 157 27.02 31.03 -9.01
N LYS A 158 27.01 31.95 -8.03
CA LYS A 158 27.61 31.68 -6.69
C LYS A 158 26.92 30.53 -5.96
N ILE A 159 25.58 30.39 -6.08
CA ILE A 159 24.85 29.27 -5.54
C ILE A 159 25.28 27.97 -6.23
N ALA A 160 25.39 27.97 -7.57
CA ALA A 160 25.83 26.79 -8.31
C ALA A 160 27.26 26.35 -7.90
N GLU A 161 28.18 27.28 -7.68
CA GLU A 161 29.53 27.00 -7.22
C GLU A 161 29.54 26.47 -5.77
N ALA A 162 28.70 27.03 -4.91
CA ALA A 162 28.58 26.59 -3.52
C ALA A 162 28.06 25.14 -3.43
N ILE A 163 27.05 24.79 -4.22
CA ILE A 163 26.52 23.42 -4.33
C ILE A 163 27.59 22.48 -4.91
N ALA A 164 28.34 22.90 -5.90
CA ALA A 164 29.40 22.08 -6.50
C ALA A 164 30.55 21.76 -5.53
N ARG A 165 30.77 22.59 -4.49
CA ARG A 165 31.76 22.32 -3.43
C ARG A 165 31.33 21.27 -2.44
N LEU A 166 30.03 20.92 -2.38
CA LEU A 166 29.48 19.94 -1.45
C LEU A 166 29.08 18.65 -2.21
N PRO A 167 29.98 17.67 -2.33
CA PRO A 167 29.71 16.44 -3.09
C PRO A 167 28.45 15.68 -2.61
N MET A 168 28.09 15.84 -1.34
CA MET A 168 26.90 15.23 -0.76
C MET A 168 25.59 15.74 -1.38
N LEU A 169 25.58 16.97 -1.91
CA LEU A 169 24.39 17.56 -2.54
C LEU A 169 24.28 17.20 -4.04
N GLN A 170 25.37 16.82 -4.67
CA GLN A 170 25.37 16.43 -6.07
C GLN A 170 24.77 15.03 -6.23
N GLY A 171 23.87 14.86 -7.20
CA GLY A 171 23.13 13.61 -7.42
C GLY A 171 22.00 13.38 -6.41
N THR A 172 21.82 14.26 -5.42
CA THR A 172 20.70 14.27 -4.47
C THR A 172 19.84 15.51 -4.65
N LEU A 173 20.26 16.65 -4.13
CA LEU A 173 19.53 17.92 -4.27
C LEU A 173 19.77 18.61 -5.62
N ALA A 174 20.94 18.44 -6.22
CA ALA A 174 21.30 19.01 -7.52
C ALA A 174 21.77 17.92 -8.46
N SER A 175 21.32 17.94 -9.72
CA SER A 175 21.82 17.02 -10.72
C SER A 175 23.25 17.39 -11.17
N SER A 176 24.05 16.38 -11.51
CA SER A 176 25.40 16.59 -12.07
C SER A 176 25.37 17.31 -13.41
N SER A 177 24.26 17.25 -14.14
CA SER A 177 24.02 17.95 -15.39
C SER A 177 23.75 19.45 -15.22
N LYS A 178 23.51 19.91 -13.99
CA LYS A 178 23.02 21.25 -13.61
C LYS A 178 21.63 21.60 -14.15
N ASN A 179 20.89 20.61 -14.64
CA ASN A 179 19.58 20.83 -15.27
C ASN A 179 18.43 20.55 -14.32
N ALA A 180 18.66 19.90 -13.17
CA ALA A 180 17.60 19.52 -12.26
C ALA A 180 17.96 19.83 -10.80
N ALA A 181 16.93 20.11 -10.01
CA ALA A 181 16.98 20.19 -8.55
C ALA A 181 15.87 19.32 -7.94
N ALA A 182 16.10 18.85 -6.72
CA ALA A 182 15.11 18.11 -5.94
C ALA A 182 14.89 18.78 -4.59
N ILE A 183 13.66 18.66 -4.08
CA ILE A 183 13.26 19.04 -2.73
C ILE A 183 12.78 17.75 -2.06
N TYR A 184 13.42 17.37 -0.95
CA TYR A 184 12.97 16.26 -0.12
C TYR A 184 12.06 16.80 0.98
N VAL A 185 10.86 16.26 1.05
CA VAL A 185 9.78 16.72 1.93
C VAL A 185 9.42 15.61 2.90
N PRO A 186 10.07 15.54 4.07
CA PRO A 186 9.73 14.56 5.10
C PRO A 186 8.33 14.83 5.65
N ILE A 187 7.56 13.77 5.85
CA ILE A 187 6.16 13.82 6.27
C ILE A 187 5.95 13.06 7.58
N LYS A 188 4.96 13.51 8.36
CA LYS A 188 4.61 12.91 9.66
C LYS A 188 3.88 11.59 9.51
N ASP A 189 2.99 11.50 8.53
CA ASP A 189 2.18 10.32 8.24
C ASP A 189 2.16 10.08 6.72
N LYS A 190 2.52 8.87 6.31
CA LYS A 190 2.56 8.50 4.90
C LYS A 190 1.17 8.45 4.25
N ASN A 191 0.10 8.24 5.04
CA ASN A 191 -1.28 8.26 4.53
C ASN A 191 -1.75 9.67 4.12
N GLU A 192 -1.00 10.72 4.44
CA GLU A 192 -1.26 12.09 4.00
C GLU A 192 -0.45 12.49 2.77
N SER A 193 0.39 11.61 2.27
CA SER A 193 1.35 11.93 1.20
C SER A 193 0.66 12.32 -0.10
N PHE A 194 -0.45 11.70 -0.47
CA PHE A 194 -1.24 12.07 -1.64
C PHE A 194 -1.85 13.47 -1.49
N ARG A 195 -2.42 13.80 -0.32
CA ARG A 195 -2.97 15.13 -0.05
C ARG A 195 -1.89 16.22 -0.14
N ILE A 196 -0.74 15.97 0.48
CA ILE A 196 0.39 16.91 0.46
C ILE A 196 0.93 17.07 -0.95
N ALA A 197 1.07 15.98 -1.71
CA ALA A 197 1.51 16.02 -3.10
C ALA A 197 0.55 16.81 -4.00
N GLU A 198 -0.77 16.66 -3.81
CA GLU A 198 -1.80 17.41 -4.53
C GLU A 198 -1.77 18.90 -4.18
N ASP A 199 -1.58 19.25 -2.90
CA ASP A 199 -1.45 20.64 -2.45
C ASP A 199 -0.23 21.31 -3.11
N ILE A 200 0.93 20.63 -3.10
CA ILE A 200 2.15 21.11 -3.77
C ILE A 200 1.91 21.24 -5.28
N ARG A 201 1.25 20.29 -5.92
CA ARG A 201 0.94 20.31 -7.36
C ARG A 201 0.03 21.46 -7.72
N ALA A 202 -1.01 21.69 -6.92
CA ALA A 202 -1.92 22.82 -7.09
C ALA A 202 -1.20 24.16 -6.95
N PHE A 203 -0.33 24.29 -5.93
CA PHE A 203 0.47 25.50 -5.73
C PHE A 203 1.42 25.77 -6.91
N ILE A 204 2.11 24.74 -7.40
CA ILE A 204 2.99 24.82 -8.57
C ILE A 204 2.20 25.30 -9.78
N GLY A 205 1.05 24.69 -10.08
CA GLY A 205 0.20 25.06 -11.21
C GLY A 205 -0.33 26.51 -11.16
N ALA A 206 -0.55 27.04 -9.95
CA ALA A 206 -1.07 28.41 -9.77
C ALA A 206 0.03 29.48 -9.76
N ASN A 207 1.24 29.15 -9.31
CA ASN A 207 2.27 30.14 -8.98
C ASN A 207 3.54 30.07 -9.83
N THR A 208 3.71 28.99 -10.61
CA THR A 208 4.88 28.83 -11.49
C THR A 208 4.42 28.83 -12.95
N THR A 209 4.42 30.01 -13.57
CA THR A 209 4.07 30.19 -14.99
C THR A 209 5.24 29.95 -15.94
N ASN A 210 6.37 29.46 -15.45
CA ASN A 210 7.57 29.26 -16.23
C ASN A 210 7.49 27.97 -17.05
N GLU A 211 7.16 28.06 -18.33
CA GLU A 211 7.08 26.94 -19.28
C GLU A 211 8.42 26.19 -19.47
N THR A 212 9.52 26.77 -18.99
CA THR A 212 10.86 26.16 -19.10
C THR A 212 11.13 25.15 -17.98
N LEU A 213 10.28 25.06 -16.94
CA LEU A 213 10.42 24.15 -15.83
C LEU A 213 9.38 23.03 -15.88
N GLN A 214 9.87 21.79 -15.82
CA GLN A 214 9.02 20.61 -15.65
C GLN A 214 9.11 20.13 -14.19
N TRP A 215 7.99 20.12 -13.51
CA TRP A 215 7.88 19.69 -12.14
C TRP A 215 7.41 18.23 -12.07
N HIS A 216 8.05 17.45 -11.22
CA HIS A 216 7.78 16.05 -11.01
C HIS A 216 7.66 15.78 -9.53
N ILE A 217 6.56 15.17 -9.10
CA ILE A 217 6.34 14.78 -7.71
C ILE A 217 6.30 13.26 -7.65
N THR A 218 7.14 12.67 -6.83
CA THR A 218 7.24 11.21 -6.62
C THR A 218 7.73 10.92 -5.19
N GLY A 219 8.09 9.72 -4.94
CA GLY A 219 8.51 9.19 -3.65
C GLY A 219 7.69 7.95 -3.33
N LEU A 220 8.28 7.04 -2.57
CA LEU A 220 7.62 5.80 -2.19
C LEU A 220 6.26 6.04 -1.50
N PRO A 221 6.17 6.94 -0.48
CA PRO A 221 4.90 7.19 0.19
C PRO A 221 3.82 7.76 -0.74
N VAL A 222 4.19 8.60 -1.72
CA VAL A 222 3.23 9.12 -2.71
C VAL A 222 2.71 8.01 -3.61
N ALA A 223 3.60 7.13 -4.08
CA ALA A 223 3.20 6.02 -4.93
C ALA A 223 2.27 5.05 -4.19
N GLU A 224 2.55 4.74 -2.93
CA GLU A 224 1.75 3.84 -2.10
C GLU A 224 0.37 4.41 -1.81
N ASP A 225 0.29 5.65 -1.34
CA ASP A 225 -0.96 6.31 -0.98
C ASP A 225 -1.82 6.61 -2.22
N GLN A 226 -1.24 7.15 -3.29
CA GLN A 226 -1.95 7.41 -4.54
C GLN A 226 -2.49 6.12 -5.15
N PHE A 227 -1.74 5.02 -5.09
CA PHE A 227 -2.22 3.72 -5.56
C PHE A 227 -3.47 3.27 -4.78
N GLY A 228 -3.47 3.47 -3.47
CA GLY A 228 -4.62 3.19 -2.63
C GLY A 228 -5.84 4.03 -3.02
N VAL A 229 -5.67 5.35 -3.16
CA VAL A 229 -6.74 6.27 -3.57
C VAL A 229 -7.32 5.88 -4.94
N GLU A 230 -6.46 5.64 -5.93
CA GLU A 230 -6.91 5.23 -7.26
C GLU A 230 -7.63 3.88 -7.25
N MET A 231 -7.20 2.96 -6.42
CA MET A 231 -7.90 1.68 -6.25
C MET A 231 -9.33 1.86 -5.75
N PHE A 232 -9.56 2.75 -4.78
CA PHE A 232 -10.91 3.03 -4.31
C PHE A 232 -11.78 3.68 -5.39
N ILE A 233 -11.23 4.59 -6.18
CA ILE A 233 -11.90 5.15 -7.35
C ILE A 233 -12.25 4.05 -8.35
N GLN A 234 -11.30 3.16 -8.65
CA GLN A 234 -11.52 2.02 -9.54
C GLN A 234 -12.58 1.06 -8.99
N MET A 235 -12.59 0.78 -7.69
CA MET A 235 -13.61 -0.04 -7.05
C MET A 235 -14.99 0.61 -7.17
N ALA A 236 -15.09 1.92 -6.93
CA ALA A 236 -16.34 2.68 -7.03
C ALA A 236 -16.93 2.65 -8.46
N ILE A 237 -16.07 2.52 -9.47
CA ILE A 237 -16.47 2.39 -10.88
C ILE A 237 -16.74 0.92 -11.24
N SER A 238 -15.82 0.02 -10.85
CA SER A 238 -15.83 -1.36 -11.32
C SER A 238 -16.92 -2.21 -10.68
N ALA A 239 -17.28 -1.98 -9.41
CA ALA A 239 -18.33 -2.74 -8.75
C ALA A 239 -19.72 -2.45 -9.35
N PRO A 240 -20.16 -1.18 -9.59
CA PRO A 240 -21.38 -0.90 -10.33
C PRO A 240 -21.33 -1.39 -11.78
N ALA A 241 -20.17 -1.28 -12.46
CA ALA A 241 -20.01 -1.76 -13.83
C ALA A 241 -20.17 -3.28 -13.92
N ALA A 242 -19.59 -4.04 -12.97
CA ALA A 242 -19.80 -5.48 -12.87
C ALA A 242 -21.27 -5.83 -12.62
N GLY A 243 -21.93 -5.11 -11.71
CA GLY A 243 -23.37 -5.27 -11.48
C GLY A 243 -24.21 -5.00 -12.75
N LEU A 244 -23.89 -3.94 -13.47
CA LEU A 244 -24.55 -3.62 -14.74
C LEU A 244 -24.29 -4.70 -15.81
N MET A 245 -23.06 -5.19 -15.91
CA MET A 245 -22.72 -6.26 -16.86
C MET A 245 -23.52 -7.53 -16.53
N ILE A 246 -23.58 -7.95 -15.25
CA ILE A 246 -24.38 -9.09 -14.81
C ILE A 246 -25.86 -8.86 -15.13
N PHE A 247 -26.37 -7.67 -14.85
CA PHE A 247 -27.75 -7.31 -15.17
C PHE A 247 -28.04 -7.42 -16.68
N ILE A 248 -27.19 -6.89 -17.53
CA ILE A 248 -27.32 -6.99 -18.99
C ILE A 248 -27.29 -8.45 -19.42
N LEU A 249 -26.34 -9.22 -18.91
CA LEU A 249 -26.21 -10.64 -19.24
C LEU A 249 -27.46 -11.43 -18.84
N LEU A 250 -27.96 -11.24 -17.62
CA LEU A 250 -29.21 -11.85 -17.17
C LEU A 250 -30.41 -11.40 -18.01
N PHE A 251 -30.45 -10.12 -18.43
CA PHE A 251 -31.50 -9.60 -19.28
C PHE A 251 -31.51 -10.24 -20.68
N VAL A 252 -30.33 -10.46 -21.24
CA VAL A 252 -30.22 -11.15 -22.55
C VAL A 252 -30.73 -12.60 -22.44
N PHE A 253 -30.42 -13.28 -21.30
CA PHE A 253 -30.85 -14.68 -21.08
C PHE A 253 -32.34 -14.79 -20.74
N PHE A 254 -32.79 -14.08 -19.71
CA PHE A 254 -34.15 -14.26 -19.18
C PHE A 254 -35.20 -13.36 -19.82
N ARG A 255 -34.81 -12.22 -20.43
CA ARG A 255 -35.70 -11.24 -21.06
C ARG A 255 -36.90 -10.83 -20.22
N ASN A 256 -36.77 -10.90 -18.90
CA ASN A 256 -37.82 -10.62 -17.93
C ASN A 256 -37.25 -9.92 -16.70
N PHE A 257 -37.61 -8.64 -16.52
CA PHE A 257 -37.11 -7.82 -15.40
C PHE A 257 -37.46 -8.42 -14.04
N THR A 258 -38.66 -8.99 -13.89
CA THR A 258 -39.08 -9.57 -12.60
C THR A 258 -38.17 -10.72 -12.16
N LEU A 259 -37.69 -11.54 -13.10
CA LEU A 259 -36.78 -12.63 -12.78
C LEU A 259 -35.39 -12.17 -12.45
N ILE A 260 -34.91 -11.15 -13.13
CA ILE A 260 -33.56 -10.64 -12.96
C ILE A 260 -33.40 -9.93 -11.60
N THR A 261 -34.48 -9.30 -11.12
CA THR A 261 -34.47 -8.59 -9.84
C THR A 261 -34.05 -9.51 -8.68
N ALA A 262 -34.50 -10.76 -8.65
CA ALA A 262 -34.19 -11.66 -7.53
C ALA A 262 -32.69 -12.00 -7.40
N PRO A 263 -31.96 -12.45 -8.45
CA PRO A 263 -30.51 -12.63 -8.39
C PRO A 263 -29.74 -11.36 -8.05
N MET A 264 -30.17 -10.22 -8.59
CA MET A 264 -29.53 -8.93 -8.30
C MET A 264 -29.68 -8.53 -6.84
N VAL A 265 -30.84 -8.75 -6.23
CA VAL A 265 -31.05 -8.51 -4.79
C VAL A 265 -30.17 -9.43 -3.96
N VAL A 266 -30.06 -10.71 -4.31
CA VAL A 266 -29.17 -11.65 -3.63
C VAL A 266 -27.71 -11.18 -3.70
N ALA A 267 -27.23 -10.81 -4.88
CA ALA A 267 -25.87 -10.35 -5.09
C ALA A 267 -25.55 -9.08 -4.27
N MET A 268 -26.43 -8.08 -4.39
CA MET A 268 -26.25 -6.81 -3.66
C MET A 268 -26.33 -7.00 -2.15
N ALA A 269 -27.28 -7.78 -1.65
CA ALA A 269 -27.42 -8.08 -0.23
C ALA A 269 -26.15 -8.81 0.29
N THR A 270 -25.66 -9.81 -0.44
CA THR A 270 -24.47 -10.55 -0.07
C THR A 270 -23.25 -9.63 0.02
N VAL A 271 -23.03 -8.78 -0.99
CA VAL A 271 -21.90 -7.84 -1.00
C VAL A 271 -21.98 -6.86 0.17
N ILE A 272 -23.16 -6.24 0.38
CA ILE A 272 -23.34 -5.24 1.45
C ILE A 272 -23.15 -5.89 2.83
N ILE A 273 -23.71 -7.07 3.05
CA ILE A 273 -23.59 -7.77 4.33
C ILE A 273 -22.13 -8.19 4.57
N THR A 274 -21.45 -8.72 3.56
CA THR A 274 -20.06 -9.19 3.70
C THR A 274 -19.11 -8.01 3.93
N MET A 275 -19.20 -6.93 3.15
CA MET A 275 -18.36 -5.74 3.33
C MET A 275 -18.68 -5.01 4.64
N GLY A 276 -19.97 -4.87 4.96
CA GLY A 276 -20.37 -4.25 6.22
C GLY A 276 -19.98 -5.06 7.45
N ALA A 277 -19.97 -6.39 7.36
CA ALA A 277 -19.45 -7.26 8.41
C ALA A 277 -17.93 -7.13 8.57
N LEU A 278 -17.16 -7.07 7.46
CA LEU A 278 -15.73 -6.84 7.48
C LEU A 278 -15.40 -5.55 8.26
N ILE A 279 -16.03 -4.44 7.88
CA ILE A 279 -15.81 -3.13 8.48
C ILE A 279 -16.33 -3.09 9.92
N GLY A 280 -17.53 -3.63 10.16
CA GLY A 280 -18.16 -3.65 11.47
C GLY A 280 -17.44 -4.51 12.52
N LEU A 281 -16.66 -5.49 12.10
CA LEU A 281 -15.78 -6.29 12.96
C LEU A 281 -14.42 -5.60 13.23
N GLY A 282 -14.19 -4.41 12.68
CA GLY A 282 -12.99 -3.61 12.91
C GLY A 282 -11.82 -3.94 11.98
N PHE A 283 -12.05 -4.68 10.90
CA PHE A 283 -11.01 -4.90 9.90
C PHE A 283 -10.88 -3.70 8.97
N THR A 284 -9.66 -3.33 8.66
CA THR A 284 -9.35 -2.30 7.66
C THR A 284 -9.58 -2.81 6.25
N VAL A 285 -9.97 -1.92 5.35
CA VAL A 285 -10.15 -2.25 3.93
C VAL A 285 -8.82 -2.06 3.23
N HIS A 286 -8.10 -3.14 3.03
CA HIS A 286 -6.88 -3.20 2.24
C HIS A 286 -7.19 -3.30 0.73
N ILE A 287 -6.16 -3.15 -0.08
CA ILE A 287 -6.18 -3.36 -1.54
C ILE A 287 -6.91 -4.66 -1.92
N MET A 288 -6.57 -5.77 -1.28
CA MET A 288 -7.21 -7.07 -1.54
C MET A 288 -8.68 -7.09 -1.12
N SER A 289 -9.01 -6.50 0.04
CA SER A 289 -10.39 -6.48 0.55
C SER A 289 -11.34 -5.69 -0.36
N SER A 290 -10.85 -4.67 -1.07
CA SER A 290 -11.64 -3.90 -2.01
C SER A 290 -12.17 -4.75 -3.18
N MET A 291 -11.47 -5.82 -3.54
CA MET A 291 -11.87 -6.72 -4.61
C MET A 291 -13.00 -7.67 -4.21
N ILE A 292 -13.34 -7.81 -2.91
CA ILE A 292 -14.39 -8.72 -2.42
C ILE A 292 -15.72 -8.47 -3.15
N ALA A 293 -16.11 -7.21 -3.30
CA ALA A 293 -17.37 -6.86 -3.97
C ALA A 293 -17.42 -7.35 -5.42
N ILE A 294 -16.32 -7.19 -6.16
CA ILE A 294 -16.23 -7.56 -7.57
C ILE A 294 -16.26 -9.08 -7.75
N PHE A 295 -15.56 -9.83 -6.89
CA PHE A 295 -15.51 -11.29 -6.97
C PHE A 295 -16.81 -11.94 -6.47
N LEU A 296 -17.37 -11.41 -5.39
CA LEU A 296 -18.52 -12.03 -4.72
C LEU A 296 -19.82 -11.85 -5.52
N MET A 297 -19.97 -10.72 -6.21
CA MET A 297 -21.20 -10.41 -6.94
C MET A 297 -21.55 -11.47 -8.02
N PRO A 298 -20.67 -11.85 -8.96
CA PRO A 298 -20.99 -12.89 -9.93
C PRO A 298 -21.20 -14.26 -9.28
N ILE A 299 -20.44 -14.60 -8.23
CA ILE A 299 -20.57 -15.89 -7.54
C ILE A 299 -21.95 -16.01 -6.87
N ALA A 300 -22.41 -14.94 -6.22
CA ALA A 300 -23.71 -14.91 -5.55
C ALA A 300 -24.91 -15.05 -6.52
N VAL A 301 -24.73 -14.69 -7.79
CA VAL A 301 -25.78 -14.79 -8.81
C VAL A 301 -25.94 -16.23 -9.35
N VAL A 302 -24.86 -17.01 -9.40
CA VAL A 302 -24.83 -18.31 -10.09
C VAL A 302 -25.90 -19.26 -9.57
N ASP A 303 -25.97 -19.46 -8.26
CA ASP A 303 -26.95 -20.37 -7.63
C ASP A 303 -28.40 -19.91 -7.89
N SER A 304 -28.64 -18.59 -7.86
CA SER A 304 -29.94 -18.01 -8.17
C SER A 304 -30.36 -18.28 -9.62
N VAL A 305 -29.42 -18.19 -10.56
CA VAL A 305 -29.67 -18.48 -11.99
C VAL A 305 -30.02 -19.94 -12.20
N HIS A 306 -29.34 -20.87 -11.51
CA HIS A 306 -29.65 -22.30 -11.59
C HIS A 306 -31.08 -22.60 -11.12
N ILE A 307 -31.50 -22.06 -9.97
CA ILE A 307 -32.86 -22.23 -9.46
C ILE A 307 -33.90 -21.65 -10.42
N LEU A 308 -33.66 -20.42 -10.91
CA LEU A 308 -34.61 -19.74 -11.81
C LEU A 308 -34.74 -20.44 -13.16
N SER A 309 -33.63 -20.92 -13.73
CA SER A 309 -33.62 -21.65 -14.98
C SER A 309 -34.41 -22.96 -14.87
N GLU A 310 -34.07 -23.79 -13.84
CA GLU A 310 -34.73 -25.06 -13.60
C GLU A 310 -36.22 -24.88 -13.25
N PHE A 311 -36.55 -23.83 -12.47
CA PHE A 311 -37.95 -23.47 -12.20
C PHE A 311 -38.71 -23.14 -13.49
N SER A 312 -38.11 -22.35 -14.37
CA SER A 312 -38.71 -21.99 -15.66
C SER A 312 -38.96 -23.18 -16.55
N ASP A 313 -38.07 -24.15 -16.57
CA ASP A 313 -38.20 -25.36 -17.39
C ASP A 313 -39.27 -26.33 -16.85
N ARG A 314 -39.49 -26.34 -15.55
CA ARG A 314 -40.45 -27.28 -14.90
C ARG A 314 -41.84 -26.70 -14.68
N TYR A 315 -41.96 -25.38 -14.55
CA TYR A 315 -43.25 -24.72 -14.26
C TYR A 315 -44.19 -24.81 -15.44
N LYS A 316 -45.42 -25.29 -15.17
CA LYS A 316 -46.54 -25.34 -16.16
C LYS A 316 -47.71 -24.50 -15.67
N PRO A 317 -48.49 -23.83 -16.59
CA PRO A 317 -49.66 -23.08 -16.21
C PRO A 317 -50.65 -23.94 -15.42
N GLY A 318 -51.17 -23.37 -14.34
CA GLY A 318 -52.10 -24.07 -13.43
C GLY A 318 -51.48 -24.87 -12.30
N GLN A 319 -50.16 -25.02 -12.26
CA GLN A 319 -49.44 -25.59 -11.09
C GLN A 319 -49.23 -24.53 -10.02
N LYS A 320 -49.18 -24.93 -8.77
CA LYS A 320 -48.76 -24.02 -7.67
C LYS A 320 -47.28 -23.81 -7.75
N ALA A 321 -46.86 -22.53 -7.73
CA ALA A 321 -45.43 -22.16 -7.76
C ALA A 321 -44.66 -22.76 -6.58
N ASP A 322 -45.32 -22.87 -5.42
CA ASP A 322 -44.73 -23.42 -4.20
C ASP A 322 -44.30 -24.87 -4.35
N ASP A 323 -45.14 -25.70 -5.01
CA ASP A 323 -44.84 -27.13 -5.19
C ASP A 323 -43.68 -27.31 -6.18
N VAL A 324 -43.66 -26.53 -7.24
CA VAL A 324 -42.62 -26.60 -8.28
C VAL A 324 -41.29 -26.10 -7.74
N ILE A 325 -41.26 -24.97 -7.01
CA ILE A 325 -40.00 -24.43 -6.46
C ILE A 325 -39.42 -25.31 -5.38
N THR A 326 -40.27 -25.98 -4.56
CA THR A 326 -39.81 -26.95 -3.59
C THR A 326 -39.10 -28.12 -4.27
N THR A 327 -39.70 -28.69 -5.31
CA THR A 327 -39.08 -29.80 -6.05
C THR A 327 -37.77 -29.38 -6.73
N VAL A 328 -37.71 -28.15 -7.27
CA VAL A 328 -36.49 -27.59 -7.91
C VAL A 328 -35.36 -27.47 -6.88
N VAL A 329 -35.65 -26.86 -5.73
CA VAL A 329 -34.62 -26.65 -4.69
C VAL A 329 -34.15 -27.98 -4.12
N GLU A 330 -35.06 -28.95 -3.87
CA GLU A 330 -34.66 -30.28 -3.42
C GLU A 330 -33.70 -30.97 -4.42
N HIS A 331 -33.97 -30.84 -5.71
CA HIS A 331 -33.12 -31.41 -6.76
C HIS A 331 -31.76 -30.71 -6.88
N LEU A 332 -31.72 -29.37 -6.78
CA LEU A 332 -30.51 -28.58 -6.96
C LEU A 332 -29.71 -28.38 -5.68
N PHE A 333 -30.27 -28.66 -4.50
CA PHE A 333 -29.62 -28.38 -3.21
C PHE A 333 -28.23 -29.01 -3.10
N GLN A 334 -28.13 -30.30 -3.42
CA GLN A 334 -26.88 -31.04 -3.24
C GLN A 334 -25.77 -30.56 -4.19
N PRO A 335 -26.02 -30.38 -5.51
CA PRO A 335 -25.04 -29.77 -6.41
C PRO A 335 -24.60 -28.37 -5.96
N MET A 336 -25.56 -27.50 -5.61
CA MET A 336 -25.28 -26.13 -5.17
C MET A 336 -24.50 -26.09 -3.85
N LEU A 337 -24.84 -26.96 -2.89
CA LEU A 337 -24.10 -27.07 -1.63
C LEU A 337 -22.63 -27.44 -1.88
N TYR A 338 -22.38 -28.44 -2.73
CA TYR A 338 -21.00 -28.84 -3.02
C TYR A 338 -20.23 -27.76 -3.76
N THR A 339 -20.86 -27.07 -4.69
CA THR A 339 -20.24 -25.95 -5.42
C THR A 339 -19.87 -24.80 -4.47
N SER A 340 -20.81 -24.40 -3.62
CA SER A 340 -20.57 -23.33 -2.64
C SER A 340 -19.54 -23.73 -1.59
N LEU A 341 -19.58 -24.97 -1.11
CA LEU A 341 -18.65 -25.48 -0.10
C LEU A 341 -17.22 -25.60 -0.66
N THR A 342 -17.05 -26.13 -1.87
CA THR A 342 -15.73 -26.24 -2.51
C THR A 342 -15.15 -24.87 -2.84
N SER A 343 -15.97 -23.95 -3.31
CA SER A 343 -15.54 -22.56 -3.57
C SER A 343 -15.15 -21.86 -2.28
N ALA A 344 -15.96 -21.97 -1.23
CA ALA A 344 -15.64 -21.41 0.08
C ALA A 344 -14.36 -22.01 0.67
N ALA A 345 -14.18 -23.34 0.57
CA ALA A 345 -12.95 -24.01 1.02
C ALA A 345 -11.71 -23.52 0.25
N GLY A 346 -11.84 -23.29 -1.06
CA GLY A 346 -10.79 -22.71 -1.88
C GLY A 346 -10.38 -21.31 -1.40
N PHE A 347 -11.35 -20.44 -1.07
CA PHE A 347 -11.05 -19.11 -0.54
C PHE A 347 -10.54 -19.16 0.92
N TYR A 348 -11.10 -20.03 1.76
CA TYR A 348 -10.58 -20.22 3.11
C TYR A 348 -9.14 -20.74 3.15
N SER A 349 -8.67 -21.46 2.12
CA SER A 349 -7.27 -21.88 2.05
C SER A 349 -6.30 -20.69 2.02
N LEU A 350 -6.74 -19.51 1.57
CA LEU A 350 -5.94 -18.29 1.58
C LEU A 350 -5.65 -17.79 3.01
N MET A 351 -6.42 -18.22 4.02
CA MET A 351 -6.13 -17.93 5.42
C MET A 351 -4.83 -18.57 5.93
N LEU A 352 -4.30 -19.55 5.19
CA LEU A 352 -3.04 -20.22 5.53
C LEU A 352 -1.80 -19.46 5.00
N THR A 353 -1.99 -18.40 4.23
CA THR A 353 -0.88 -17.57 3.73
C THR A 353 -0.32 -16.69 4.85
N PRO A 354 0.98 -16.34 4.84
CA PRO A 354 1.57 -15.45 5.84
C PRO A 354 1.29 -13.96 5.57
N ILE A 355 0.29 -13.63 4.75
CA ILE A 355 -0.02 -12.26 4.30
C ILE A 355 -1.39 -11.85 4.88
N PRO A 356 -1.45 -10.98 5.92
CA PRO A 356 -2.69 -10.64 6.61
C PRO A 356 -3.83 -10.14 5.70
N PRO A 357 -3.61 -9.24 4.71
CA PRO A 357 -4.67 -8.84 3.80
C PRO A 357 -5.28 -9.98 2.98
N VAL A 358 -4.46 -10.99 2.61
CA VAL A 358 -4.92 -12.17 1.85
C VAL A 358 -5.73 -13.09 2.75
N GLN A 359 -5.34 -13.24 4.03
CA GLN A 359 -6.12 -14.01 5.02
C GLN A 359 -7.52 -13.43 5.19
N ILE A 360 -7.62 -12.09 5.39
CA ILE A 360 -8.89 -11.38 5.54
C ILE A 360 -9.75 -11.53 4.28
N PHE A 361 -9.16 -11.32 3.10
CA PHE A 361 -9.82 -11.50 1.82
C PHE A 361 -10.40 -12.90 1.66
N GLY A 362 -9.60 -13.94 1.92
CA GLY A 362 -10.03 -15.33 1.85
C GLY A 362 -11.16 -15.67 2.82
N ALA A 363 -11.05 -15.22 4.07
CA ALA A 363 -12.05 -15.43 5.11
C ALA A 363 -13.39 -14.80 4.73
N PHE A 364 -13.40 -13.54 4.29
CA PHE A 364 -14.65 -12.83 3.99
C PHE A 364 -15.28 -13.26 2.66
N ILE A 365 -14.51 -13.59 1.62
CA ILE A 365 -15.08 -14.17 0.41
C ILE A 365 -15.65 -15.55 0.69
N GLY A 366 -14.92 -16.43 1.37
CA GLY A 366 -15.41 -17.76 1.74
C GLY A 366 -16.72 -17.70 2.53
N SER A 367 -16.78 -16.81 3.52
CA SER A 367 -17.99 -16.56 4.31
C SER A 367 -19.12 -15.95 3.46
N GLY A 368 -18.78 -15.03 2.57
CA GLY A 368 -19.71 -14.40 1.63
C GLY A 368 -20.35 -15.40 0.65
N ILE A 369 -19.59 -16.38 0.17
CA ILE A 369 -20.11 -17.47 -0.69
C ILE A 369 -21.13 -18.31 0.07
N LEU A 370 -20.82 -18.70 1.32
CA LEU A 370 -21.76 -19.45 2.15
C LEU A 370 -23.01 -18.62 2.49
N LEU A 371 -22.82 -17.33 2.74
CA LEU A 371 -23.93 -16.40 2.93
C LEU A 371 -24.81 -16.27 1.68
N ALA A 372 -24.20 -16.13 0.49
CA ALA A 372 -24.92 -16.10 -0.79
C ALA A 372 -25.77 -17.35 -0.98
N PHE A 373 -25.21 -18.52 -0.70
CA PHE A 373 -25.93 -19.80 -0.75
C PHE A 373 -27.16 -19.79 0.17
N ILE A 374 -27.00 -19.35 1.44
CA ILE A 374 -28.11 -19.28 2.40
C ILE A 374 -29.18 -18.27 1.95
N ILE A 375 -28.76 -17.10 1.50
CA ILE A 375 -29.70 -16.08 0.99
C ILE A 375 -30.44 -16.61 -0.24
N THR A 376 -29.76 -17.26 -1.16
CA THR A 376 -30.35 -17.84 -2.37
C THR A 376 -31.42 -18.88 -2.01
N LEU A 377 -31.11 -19.82 -1.12
CA LEU A 377 -32.05 -20.87 -0.69
C LEU A 377 -33.28 -20.35 0.07
N THR A 378 -33.16 -19.19 0.71
CA THR A 378 -34.25 -18.61 1.48
C THR A 378 -35.02 -17.56 0.70
N PHE A 379 -34.32 -16.66 0.02
CA PHE A 379 -34.94 -15.51 -0.67
C PHE A 379 -35.57 -15.89 -2.01
N ILE A 380 -34.90 -16.72 -2.85
CA ILE A 380 -35.42 -17.06 -4.17
C ILE A 380 -36.74 -17.83 -4.11
N PRO A 381 -36.91 -18.88 -3.29
CA PRO A 381 -38.20 -19.53 -3.16
C PRO A 381 -39.28 -18.60 -2.59
N ALA A 382 -38.94 -17.77 -1.59
CA ALA A 382 -39.85 -16.78 -1.03
C ALA A 382 -40.32 -15.76 -2.07
N TYR A 383 -39.45 -15.38 -3.01
CA TYR A 383 -39.73 -14.47 -4.09
C TYR A 383 -40.67 -15.10 -5.13
N ILE A 384 -40.34 -16.29 -5.61
CA ILE A 384 -41.13 -17.03 -6.60
C ILE A 384 -42.52 -17.36 -6.06
N SER A 385 -42.65 -17.80 -4.81
CA SER A 385 -43.95 -18.11 -4.17
C SER A 385 -44.93 -16.92 -4.11
N ARG A 386 -44.40 -15.71 -4.22
CA ARG A 386 -45.21 -14.46 -4.20
C ARG A 386 -45.36 -13.79 -5.53
N MET A 387 -44.86 -14.38 -6.60
CA MET A 387 -45.06 -13.85 -7.94
C MET A 387 -46.54 -13.97 -8.34
N SER A 388 -47.05 -12.95 -9.01
CA SER A 388 -48.43 -13.03 -9.54
C SER A 388 -48.55 -14.10 -10.63
N PRO A 389 -49.68 -14.75 -10.75
CA PRO A 389 -49.93 -15.75 -11.82
C PRO A 389 -49.67 -15.19 -13.22
N GLU A 390 -49.89 -13.88 -13.42
CA GLU A 390 -49.60 -13.19 -14.66
C GLU A 390 -48.10 -13.05 -14.94
N ALA A 391 -47.32 -12.79 -13.91
CA ALA A 391 -45.85 -12.72 -14.01
C ALA A 391 -45.25 -14.11 -14.30
N LEU A 392 -45.78 -15.15 -13.68
CA LEU A 392 -45.42 -16.55 -13.93
C LEU A 392 -45.79 -17.00 -15.36
N ALA A 393 -46.97 -16.60 -15.87
CA ALA A 393 -47.39 -16.89 -17.23
C ALA A 393 -46.52 -16.17 -18.27
N LYS A 394 -46.14 -14.91 -18.01
CA LYS A 394 -45.20 -14.16 -18.86
C LYS A 394 -43.82 -14.80 -18.88
N LEU A 395 -43.37 -15.35 -17.73
CA LEU A 395 -42.14 -16.10 -17.64
C LEU A 395 -42.11 -17.26 -18.63
N GLN A 396 -43.13 -18.08 -18.57
CA GLN A 396 -43.24 -19.25 -19.45
C GLN A 396 -43.33 -18.82 -20.94
N ALA A 397 -44.13 -17.80 -21.26
CA ALA A 397 -44.24 -17.28 -22.62
C ALA A 397 -42.88 -16.77 -23.15
N ALA A 398 -42.07 -16.11 -22.32
CA ALA A 398 -40.77 -15.58 -22.73
C ALA A 398 -39.73 -16.68 -23.04
N LEU A 399 -39.80 -17.82 -22.33
CA LEU A 399 -38.87 -18.92 -22.48
C LEU A 399 -39.31 -20.02 -23.42
N HIS A 400 -40.63 -20.20 -23.58
CA HIS A 400 -41.25 -21.26 -24.42
C HIS A 400 -41.83 -20.76 -25.75
N THR A 401 -41.63 -19.51 -26.11
CA THR A 401 -42.07 -18.95 -27.41
C THR A 401 -41.50 -19.75 -28.59
N ASP A 402 -40.51 -20.57 -28.35
CA ASP A 402 -39.79 -21.31 -29.37
C ASP A 402 -40.20 -22.79 -29.53
N ALA A 403 -41.03 -23.35 -28.63
CA ALA A 403 -41.28 -24.80 -28.64
C ALA A 403 -42.42 -25.28 -29.56
N ASN A 404 -43.35 -24.40 -29.96
CA ASN A 404 -44.57 -24.77 -30.71
C ASN A 404 -44.69 -24.26 -32.15
N SER A 405 -43.70 -23.59 -32.70
CA SER A 405 -43.71 -23.19 -34.10
C SER A 405 -42.75 -24.04 -34.93
N SER A 406 -43.27 -24.82 -35.83
CA SER A 406 -42.55 -25.71 -36.77
C SER A 406 -41.61 -24.98 -37.78
N SER A 407 -41.26 -23.73 -37.53
CA SER A 407 -40.27 -22.96 -38.29
C SER A 407 -39.35 -22.08 -37.41
N VAL A 408 -38.85 -22.62 -36.29
CA VAL A 408 -38.02 -21.87 -35.37
C VAL A 408 -36.61 -21.75 -35.93
N LYS A 409 -36.22 -20.56 -36.29
CA LYS A 409 -34.78 -20.22 -36.44
C LYS A 409 -34.13 -20.31 -35.06
N ALA A 410 -33.32 -21.35 -34.85
CA ALA A 410 -32.55 -21.54 -33.60
C ALA A 410 -31.93 -20.20 -33.17
N THR A 411 -32.14 -19.85 -31.89
CA THR A 411 -31.59 -18.62 -31.31
C THR A 411 -30.07 -18.63 -31.46
N TYR A 412 -29.42 -17.46 -31.59
CA TYR A 412 -27.97 -17.35 -31.75
C TYR A 412 -27.24 -18.17 -30.67
N LEU A 413 -27.73 -18.19 -29.42
CA LEU A 413 -27.21 -19.00 -28.34
C LEU A 413 -27.32 -20.50 -28.62
N GLN A 414 -28.47 -20.98 -29.08
CA GLN A 414 -28.67 -22.40 -29.45
C GLN A 414 -27.73 -22.81 -30.58
N ARG A 415 -27.57 -21.97 -31.61
CA ARG A 415 -26.60 -22.22 -32.68
C ARG A 415 -25.19 -22.30 -32.19
N PHE A 416 -24.80 -21.41 -31.25
CA PHE A 416 -23.49 -21.40 -30.62
C PHE A 416 -23.25 -22.71 -29.82
N VAL A 417 -24.21 -23.08 -28.96
CA VAL A 417 -24.11 -24.31 -28.16
C VAL A 417 -24.08 -25.57 -29.08
N TYR A 418 -24.91 -25.62 -30.11
CA TYR A 418 -24.86 -26.71 -31.11
C TYR A 418 -23.54 -26.73 -31.88
N GLY A 419 -22.96 -25.55 -32.16
CA GLY A 419 -21.64 -25.42 -32.76
C GLY A 419 -20.55 -26.03 -31.86
N ILE A 420 -20.51 -25.63 -30.61
CA ILE A 420 -19.57 -26.19 -29.60
C ILE A 420 -19.76 -27.71 -29.47
N ARG A 421 -21.00 -28.17 -29.34
CA ARG A 421 -21.30 -29.61 -29.25
C ARG A 421 -20.75 -30.36 -30.46
N ASN A 422 -21.00 -29.87 -31.68
CA ASN A 422 -20.53 -30.53 -32.90
C ASN A 422 -19.01 -30.55 -32.98
N VAL A 423 -18.34 -29.46 -32.60
CA VAL A 423 -16.88 -29.43 -32.51
C VAL A 423 -16.39 -30.44 -31.47
N ALA A 424 -16.98 -30.46 -30.28
CA ALA A 424 -16.60 -31.36 -29.19
C ALA A 424 -16.77 -32.84 -29.58
N LEU A 425 -17.84 -33.20 -30.28
CA LEU A 425 -18.12 -34.57 -30.66
C LEU A 425 -17.30 -35.02 -31.88
N ASN A 426 -17.17 -34.17 -32.89
CA ASN A 426 -16.55 -34.53 -34.16
C ASN A 426 -15.03 -34.37 -34.17
N TYR A 427 -14.49 -33.43 -33.37
CA TYR A 427 -13.08 -33.07 -33.34
C TYR A 427 -12.40 -33.33 -32.01
N LYS A 428 -12.91 -34.31 -31.23
CA LYS A 428 -12.41 -34.62 -29.88
C LYS A 428 -10.89 -34.81 -29.78
N GLY A 429 -10.30 -35.50 -30.78
CA GLY A 429 -8.85 -35.70 -30.81
C GLY A 429 -8.07 -34.41 -31.08
N ALA A 430 -8.53 -33.59 -32.02
CA ALA A 430 -7.93 -32.28 -32.29
C ALA A 430 -8.05 -31.33 -31.12
N LEU A 431 -9.19 -31.34 -30.39
CA LEU A 431 -9.38 -30.56 -29.18
C LEU A 431 -8.44 -31.00 -28.05
N LEU A 432 -8.22 -32.31 -27.89
CA LEU A 432 -7.27 -32.83 -26.89
C LEU A 432 -5.85 -32.36 -27.20
N VAL A 433 -5.42 -32.46 -28.50
CA VAL A 433 -4.13 -31.97 -28.92
C VAL A 433 -3.99 -30.46 -28.73
N ALA A 434 -5.02 -29.68 -29.10
CA ALA A 434 -5.03 -28.23 -28.90
C ALA A 434 -4.90 -27.88 -27.40
N PHE A 435 -5.63 -28.59 -26.54
CA PHE A 435 -5.54 -28.41 -25.10
C PHE A 435 -4.14 -28.71 -24.56
N MET A 436 -3.52 -29.82 -25.01
CA MET A 436 -2.15 -30.15 -24.61
C MET A 436 -1.14 -29.10 -25.08
N VAL A 437 -1.28 -28.60 -26.31
CA VAL A 437 -0.40 -27.54 -26.84
C VAL A 437 -0.58 -26.25 -26.01
N ILE A 438 -1.81 -25.84 -25.75
CA ILE A 438 -2.10 -24.66 -24.92
C ILE A 438 -1.51 -24.83 -23.51
N SER A 439 -1.66 -26.03 -22.91
CA SER A 439 -1.09 -26.33 -21.58
C SER A 439 0.44 -26.27 -21.60
N ALA A 440 1.08 -26.81 -22.62
CA ALA A 440 2.54 -26.74 -22.76
C ALA A 440 3.05 -25.30 -22.91
N VAL A 441 2.37 -24.49 -23.74
CA VAL A 441 2.69 -23.07 -23.89
C VAL A 441 2.45 -22.30 -22.58
N SER A 442 1.38 -22.63 -21.85
CA SER A 442 1.10 -22.02 -20.54
C SER A 442 2.17 -22.36 -19.50
N VAL A 443 2.61 -23.62 -19.44
CA VAL A 443 3.72 -24.05 -18.56
C VAL A 443 5.00 -23.30 -18.93
N TRP A 444 5.32 -23.19 -20.22
CA TRP A 444 6.47 -22.41 -20.66
C TRP A 444 6.36 -20.92 -20.25
N GLY A 445 5.15 -20.33 -20.33
CA GLY A 445 4.89 -18.96 -19.88
C GLY A 445 5.09 -18.79 -18.39
N ILE A 446 4.75 -19.78 -17.55
CA ILE A 446 4.96 -19.74 -16.08
C ILE A 446 6.44 -19.53 -15.74
N PHE A 447 7.36 -20.18 -16.47
CA PHE A 447 8.81 -20.02 -16.26
C PHE A 447 9.34 -18.62 -16.63
N GLN A 448 8.55 -17.80 -17.31
CA GLN A 448 8.93 -16.42 -17.64
C GLN A 448 8.37 -15.38 -16.66
N ILE A 449 7.63 -15.79 -15.64
CA ILE A 449 7.08 -14.89 -14.65
C ILE A 449 8.22 -14.24 -13.86
N GLN A 450 8.30 -12.91 -13.91
CA GLN A 450 9.19 -12.11 -13.08
C GLN A 450 8.39 -11.53 -11.93
N ILE A 451 8.86 -11.79 -10.73
CA ILE A 451 8.29 -11.18 -9.51
C ILE A 451 8.95 -9.82 -9.34
N ASN A 452 8.17 -8.76 -9.37
CA ASN A 452 8.63 -7.40 -9.18
C ASN A 452 7.58 -6.64 -8.35
N ASP A 453 7.97 -6.28 -7.13
CA ASP A 453 7.11 -5.63 -6.15
C ASP A 453 7.50 -4.15 -5.95
N ASN A 454 7.79 -3.45 -7.05
CA ASN A 454 8.06 -2.01 -7.00
C ASN A 454 6.74 -1.23 -7.16
N PRO A 455 6.29 -0.47 -6.14
CA PRO A 455 5.02 0.26 -6.16
C PRO A 455 4.87 1.22 -7.34
N VAL A 456 5.93 1.88 -7.79
CA VAL A 456 5.89 2.76 -8.97
C VAL A 456 5.55 1.99 -10.24
N ARG A 457 5.93 0.72 -10.35
CA ARG A 457 5.62 -0.13 -11.50
C ARG A 457 4.19 -0.68 -11.53
N TRP A 458 3.42 -0.49 -10.48
CA TRP A 458 1.98 -0.81 -10.47
C TRP A 458 1.19 0.13 -11.36
N PHE A 459 1.69 1.36 -11.58
CA PHE A 459 1.09 2.33 -12.47
C PHE A 459 1.42 2.09 -13.95
N LYS A 460 0.56 2.57 -14.84
CA LYS A 460 0.80 2.54 -16.29
C LYS A 460 2.02 3.38 -16.66
N GLU A 461 2.64 3.08 -17.80
CA GLU A 461 3.87 3.78 -18.24
C GLU A 461 3.71 5.30 -18.44
N ASN A 462 2.51 5.73 -18.80
CA ASN A 462 2.17 7.13 -18.99
C ASN A 462 1.61 7.81 -17.72
N HIS A 463 1.57 7.10 -16.60
CA HIS A 463 1.12 7.66 -15.33
C HIS A 463 2.14 8.65 -14.78
N GLU A 464 1.68 9.75 -14.18
CA GLU A 464 2.54 10.84 -13.69
C GLU A 464 3.64 10.39 -12.73
N ILE A 465 3.34 9.50 -11.77
CA ILE A 465 4.32 8.93 -10.84
C ILE A 465 5.42 8.20 -11.60
N ARG A 466 5.07 7.38 -12.60
CA ARG A 466 6.05 6.62 -13.36
C ARG A 466 6.87 7.48 -14.31
N VAL A 467 6.25 8.52 -14.87
CA VAL A 467 6.94 9.55 -15.66
C VAL A 467 7.89 10.32 -14.78
N ALA A 468 7.45 10.76 -13.58
CA ALA A 468 8.27 11.46 -12.60
C ALA A 468 9.47 10.61 -12.15
N ASP A 469 9.23 9.37 -11.76
CA ASP A 469 10.29 8.43 -11.36
C ASP A 469 11.35 8.27 -12.47
N LYS A 470 10.90 8.03 -13.70
CA LYS A 470 11.82 7.89 -14.85
C LYS A 470 12.61 9.16 -15.14
N ALA A 471 11.96 10.33 -15.04
CA ALA A 471 12.60 11.62 -15.29
C ALA A 471 13.64 11.94 -14.21
N LEU A 472 13.30 11.72 -12.95
CA LEU A 472 14.21 12.01 -11.83
C LEU A 472 15.34 10.99 -11.73
N ASN A 473 15.11 9.71 -11.98
CA ASN A 473 16.19 8.69 -12.02
C ASN A 473 17.20 8.93 -13.15
N LYS A 474 16.86 9.70 -14.17
CA LYS A 474 17.81 10.12 -15.22
C LYS A 474 18.75 11.21 -14.75
N GLU A 475 18.28 12.12 -13.91
CA GLU A 475 19.01 13.31 -13.46
C GLU A 475 19.69 13.12 -12.11
N PHE A 476 19.16 12.24 -11.26
CA PHE A 476 19.63 11.98 -9.90
C PHE A 476 20.13 10.55 -9.73
N ALA A 477 20.79 10.29 -8.62
CA ALA A 477 21.37 8.99 -8.30
C ALA A 477 20.34 7.88 -8.04
N GLY A 478 19.06 8.22 -7.87
CA GLY A 478 17.95 7.30 -7.65
C GLY A 478 16.85 7.96 -6.81
N THR A 479 15.63 7.43 -6.93
CA THR A 479 14.46 7.88 -6.16
C THR A 479 14.16 6.95 -4.97
N TYR A 480 14.91 5.86 -4.83
CA TYR A 480 14.77 4.89 -3.75
C TYR A 480 16.00 4.87 -2.86
N ASN A 481 15.76 4.87 -1.55
CA ASN A 481 16.81 4.74 -0.55
C ASN A 481 16.86 3.30 -0.03
N ALA A 482 18.06 2.76 0.11
CA ALA A 482 18.32 1.54 0.84
C ALA A 482 19.32 1.86 1.97
N TYR A 483 19.05 1.33 3.17
CA TYR A 483 19.87 1.59 4.33
C TYR A 483 20.58 0.32 4.76
N ILE A 484 21.89 0.41 5.00
CA ILE A 484 22.69 -0.64 5.61
C ILE A 484 22.95 -0.21 7.04
N VAL A 485 22.42 -0.95 7.99
CA VAL A 485 22.61 -0.67 9.42
C VAL A 485 23.76 -1.50 9.94
N ILE A 486 24.77 -0.82 10.47
CA ILE A 486 25.91 -1.44 11.15
C ILE A 486 25.75 -1.19 12.64
N GLN A 487 25.72 -2.24 13.42
CA GLN A 487 25.48 -2.18 14.86
C GLN A 487 26.68 -2.74 15.63
N ASP A 488 27.11 -2.02 16.65
CA ASP A 488 28.06 -2.55 17.61
C ASP A 488 27.35 -3.53 18.55
N THR A 489 27.76 -4.79 18.51
CA THR A 489 27.18 -5.86 19.33
C THR A 489 27.93 -6.09 20.64
N ARG A 490 28.97 -5.32 20.91
CA ARG A 490 29.74 -5.43 22.17
C ARG A 490 28.88 -4.97 23.35
N LYS A 491 28.82 -5.77 24.37
CA LYS A 491 28.20 -5.39 25.64
C LYS A 491 29.20 -4.58 26.45
N LEU A 492 29.08 -3.28 26.39
CA LEU A 492 29.82 -2.39 27.29
C LEU A 492 29.17 -2.41 28.68
N LYS A 493 29.98 -2.35 29.74
CA LYS A 493 29.44 -2.20 31.09
C LYS A 493 28.78 -0.84 31.22
N SER A 494 27.60 -0.78 31.82
CA SER A 494 26.94 0.49 32.11
C SER A 494 27.76 1.32 33.10
N ALA A 495 27.54 2.64 33.16
CA ALA A 495 28.18 3.52 34.13
C ALA A 495 27.97 3.04 35.58
N GLY A 496 26.75 2.57 35.88
CA GLY A 496 26.42 1.99 37.18
C GLY A 496 27.21 0.70 37.50
N GLU A 497 27.36 -0.20 36.52
CA GLU A 497 28.14 -1.44 36.67
C GLU A 497 29.63 -1.15 36.85
N ILE A 498 30.13 -0.11 36.18
CA ILE A 498 31.54 0.33 36.34
C ILE A 498 31.74 0.83 37.77
N LEU A 499 30.87 1.72 38.25
CA LEU A 499 30.97 2.26 39.62
C LEU A 499 30.78 1.18 40.68
N GLN A 500 29.87 0.21 40.47
CA GLN A 500 29.69 -0.93 41.39
C GLN A 500 30.90 -1.84 41.43
N SER A 501 31.58 -2.08 40.30
CA SER A 501 32.76 -2.94 40.21
C SER A 501 34.05 -2.24 40.59
N ALA A 502 34.04 -0.93 40.79
CA ALA A 502 35.22 -0.14 41.15
C ALA A 502 35.70 -0.47 42.58
N VAL A 503 37.00 -0.68 42.73
CA VAL A 503 37.66 -0.88 44.04
C VAL A 503 37.90 0.51 44.63
N LEU A 504 37.00 0.94 45.52
CA LEU A 504 37.06 2.22 46.22
C LEU A 504 37.20 1.99 47.73
N PRO A 505 37.89 2.89 48.45
CA PRO A 505 37.92 2.89 49.90
C PRO A 505 36.53 3.02 50.52
N SER A 506 36.28 2.47 51.70
CA SER A 506 34.98 2.51 52.40
C SER A 506 34.55 3.92 52.79
N SER A 507 35.46 4.87 52.90
CA SER A 507 35.15 6.29 53.10
C SER A 507 34.36 6.92 51.94
N LEU A 508 34.45 6.34 50.74
CA LEU A 508 33.71 6.78 49.54
C LEU A 508 32.39 6.01 49.32
N ASP A 509 31.94 5.17 50.25
CA ASP A 509 30.73 4.35 50.08
C ASP A 509 29.45 5.20 50.01
N GLU A 510 29.36 6.30 50.77
CA GLU A 510 28.24 7.21 50.72
C GLU A 510 28.18 7.98 49.39
N TRP A 511 29.34 8.46 48.91
CA TRP A 511 29.48 9.07 47.62
C TRP A 511 29.09 8.09 46.48
N ARG A 512 29.58 6.85 46.55
CA ARG A 512 29.24 5.79 45.59
C ARG A 512 27.74 5.57 45.52
N LYS A 513 27.06 5.47 46.68
CA LYS A 513 25.62 5.26 46.75
C LYS A 513 24.83 6.42 46.14
N THR A 514 25.19 7.64 46.48
CA THR A 514 24.54 8.84 45.96
C THR A 514 24.70 8.95 44.44
N THR A 515 25.89 8.66 43.94
CA THR A 515 26.18 8.68 42.50
C THR A 515 25.44 7.58 41.77
N LEU A 516 25.31 6.36 42.34
CA LEU A 516 24.48 5.29 41.77
C LEU A 516 23.00 5.65 41.70
N ASP A 517 22.47 6.29 42.76
CA ASP A 517 21.08 6.75 42.79
C ASP A 517 20.83 7.83 41.71
N THR A 518 21.80 8.71 41.48
CA THR A 518 21.74 9.70 40.41
C THR A 518 21.73 9.04 39.02
N LEU A 519 22.63 8.09 38.78
CA LEU A 519 22.75 7.35 37.52
C LEU A 519 21.48 6.51 37.22
N ASN A 520 20.83 5.97 38.25
CA ASN A 520 19.58 5.18 38.09
C ASN A 520 18.36 6.04 37.86
N ASN A 521 18.31 7.28 38.34
CA ASN A 521 17.20 8.22 38.17
C ASN A 521 17.24 8.94 36.82
N GLU A 522 18.39 9.07 36.19
CA GLU A 522 18.53 9.55 34.82
C GLU A 522 18.30 8.37 33.89
N ASN A 523 17.18 8.36 33.16
CA ASN A 523 16.75 7.34 32.18
C ASN A 523 17.74 7.14 30.99
N ALA A 524 19.01 7.36 31.17
CA ALA A 524 20.07 7.32 30.17
C ALA A 524 21.00 6.13 30.40
N GLY A 525 20.76 5.06 29.66
CA GLY A 525 21.41 3.75 29.82
C GLY A 525 22.92 3.69 29.80
N ASN A 526 23.69 4.70 29.39
CA ASN A 526 25.18 4.72 29.42
C ASN A 526 25.69 6.14 29.66
N ASN A 527 25.35 6.71 30.82
CA ASN A 527 25.75 8.08 31.12
C ASN A 527 27.18 8.12 31.72
N TYR A 528 28.18 7.76 30.90
CA TYR A 528 29.59 7.83 31.27
C TYR A 528 30.05 9.28 31.57
N GLU A 529 29.39 10.28 30.96
CA GLU A 529 29.71 11.69 31.18
C GLU A 529 29.28 12.14 32.58
N THR A 530 28.07 11.75 33.00
CA THR A 530 27.59 12.02 34.36
C THR A 530 28.48 11.34 35.39
N LEU A 531 28.90 10.09 35.14
CA LEU A 531 29.83 9.40 36.07
C LEU A 531 31.21 10.06 36.09
N ALA A 532 31.78 10.41 34.93
CA ALA A 532 33.05 11.09 34.84
C ALA A 532 33.00 12.44 35.55
N PHE A 533 31.93 13.23 35.35
CA PHE A 533 31.72 14.51 36.04
C PHE A 533 31.62 14.33 37.56
N ALA A 534 30.87 13.31 38.04
CA ALA A 534 30.79 13.02 39.48
C ALA A 534 32.13 12.62 40.11
N VAL A 535 32.96 11.87 39.36
CA VAL A 535 34.32 11.50 39.81
C VAL A 535 35.22 12.74 39.82
N ASP A 536 35.14 13.57 38.79
CA ASP A 536 35.95 14.80 38.68
C ASP A 536 35.58 15.78 39.80
N ASP A 537 34.30 15.96 40.10
CA ASP A 537 33.83 16.79 41.22
C ASP A 537 34.32 16.27 42.56
N ALA A 538 34.29 14.93 42.75
CA ALA A 538 34.83 14.31 43.96
C ALA A 538 36.35 14.51 44.13
N LEU A 539 37.12 14.56 43.05
CA LEU A 539 38.58 14.80 43.06
C LEU A 539 38.97 16.21 43.54
N PHE A 540 38.02 17.18 43.52
CA PHE A 540 38.23 18.50 44.11
C PHE A 540 37.94 18.56 45.62
N GLY A 541 37.47 17.47 46.22
CA GLY A 541 37.23 17.37 47.68
C GLY A 541 38.50 17.22 48.49
N ASP A 542 38.34 17.22 49.83
CA ASP A 542 39.44 16.98 50.78
C ASP A 542 39.66 15.45 50.92
N LEU A 543 40.51 14.89 50.07
CA LEU A 543 40.76 13.45 49.92
C LEU A 543 42.10 13.03 50.48
N ASP A 544 42.15 11.81 51.03
CA ASP A 544 43.43 11.19 51.30
C ASP A 544 44.09 10.64 50.00
N SER A 545 45.41 10.27 50.13
CA SER A 545 46.14 9.79 48.94
C SER A 545 45.55 8.51 48.33
N ASN A 546 44.92 7.62 49.14
CA ASN A 546 44.31 6.38 48.65
C ASN A 546 43.02 6.63 47.96
N GLU A 547 42.22 7.57 48.45
CA GLU A 547 40.95 8.01 47.84
C GLU A 547 41.21 8.68 46.50
N TYR A 548 42.17 9.60 46.45
CA TYR A 548 42.59 10.30 45.24
C TYR A 548 43.05 9.32 44.15
N ASP A 549 43.94 8.36 44.52
CA ASP A 549 44.44 7.35 43.59
C ASP A 549 43.32 6.40 43.09
N ALA A 550 42.35 6.07 43.96
CA ALA A 550 41.22 5.22 43.59
C ALA A 550 40.26 5.89 42.60
N LEU A 551 39.94 7.18 42.83
CA LEU A 551 39.12 7.96 41.94
C LEU A 551 39.79 8.24 40.58
N ASN A 552 41.11 8.52 40.56
CA ASN A 552 41.84 8.66 39.30
C ASN A 552 41.90 7.35 38.50
N ARG A 553 42.05 6.19 39.16
CA ARG A 553 41.93 4.89 38.46
C ARG A 553 40.53 4.67 37.89
N LEU A 554 39.49 5.06 38.63
CA LEU A 554 38.12 5.00 38.16
C LEU A 554 37.92 5.92 36.95
N LEU A 555 38.36 7.17 37.02
CA LEU A 555 38.31 8.13 35.93
C LEU A 555 39.02 7.61 34.67
N SER A 556 40.24 7.09 34.83
CA SER A 556 40.99 6.49 33.70
C SER A 556 40.24 5.31 33.07
N SER A 557 39.58 4.47 33.88
CA SER A 557 38.77 3.35 33.36
C SER A 557 37.51 3.82 32.64
N ILE A 558 36.88 4.91 33.11
CA ILE A 558 35.73 5.54 32.45
C ILE A 558 36.16 6.12 31.09
N ASP A 559 37.29 6.82 31.03
CA ASP A 559 37.81 7.42 29.81
C ASP A 559 38.20 6.36 28.77
N GLU A 560 38.78 5.23 29.19
CA GLU A 560 39.04 4.09 28.31
C GLU A 560 37.77 3.50 27.72
N ILE A 561 36.73 3.27 28.55
CA ILE A 561 35.45 2.74 28.12
C ILE A 561 34.70 3.78 27.24
N LYS A 562 34.75 5.06 27.62
CA LYS A 562 34.18 6.16 26.82
C LYS A 562 34.84 6.25 25.45
N GLY A 563 36.18 6.07 25.37
CA GLY A 563 36.91 5.98 24.11
C GLY A 563 36.46 4.79 23.26
N THR A 564 36.26 3.62 23.88
CA THR A 564 35.78 2.41 23.16
C THR A 564 34.29 2.44 22.84
N SER A 565 33.48 3.21 23.57
CA SER A 565 32.03 3.36 23.28
C SER A 565 31.76 4.12 21.97
N LYS A 566 32.69 4.97 21.54
CA LYS A 566 32.63 5.68 20.25
C LYS A 566 33.15 4.81 19.11
N THR A 567 32.60 3.61 18.98
CA THR A 567 33.03 2.57 18.01
C THR A 567 33.21 3.09 16.61
N PHE A 568 32.23 3.83 16.09
CA PHE A 568 32.23 4.33 14.70
C PHE A 568 33.11 5.58 14.50
N GLN A 569 33.75 6.11 15.56
CA GLN A 569 34.76 7.15 15.46
C GLN A 569 36.20 6.56 15.54
N GLN A 570 36.36 5.25 15.75
CA GLN A 570 37.64 4.59 15.71
C GLN A 570 38.18 4.54 14.26
N PRO A 571 39.46 4.79 14.02
CA PRO A 571 40.05 4.83 12.67
C PRO A 571 39.77 3.58 11.84
N ASP A 572 39.90 2.40 12.45
CA ASP A 572 39.67 1.10 11.76
C ASP A 572 38.22 0.94 11.31
N ASN A 573 37.25 1.39 12.13
CA ASN A 573 35.85 1.32 11.79
C ASN A 573 35.43 2.38 10.75
N VAL A 574 36.06 3.56 10.81
CA VAL A 574 35.90 4.59 9.75
C VAL A 574 36.47 4.08 8.43
N ALA A 575 37.64 3.40 8.46
CA ALA A 575 38.21 2.78 7.26
C ALA A 575 37.27 1.69 6.71
N LEU A 576 36.70 0.83 7.54
CA LEU A 576 35.71 -0.17 7.12
C LEU A 576 34.48 0.47 6.44
N LEU A 577 33.96 1.57 7.01
CA LEU A 577 32.83 2.31 6.40
C LEU A 577 33.22 2.88 5.03
N SER A 578 34.43 3.44 4.92
CA SER A 578 34.95 3.98 3.65
C SER A 578 35.14 2.89 2.60
N ASP A 579 35.66 1.73 2.99
CA ASP A 579 35.83 0.58 2.08
C ASP A 579 34.45 0.03 1.61
N LEU A 580 33.48 -0.06 2.54
CA LEU A 580 32.11 -0.45 2.20
C LEU A 580 31.46 0.53 1.23
N GLN A 581 31.59 1.83 1.48
CA GLN A 581 31.10 2.88 0.60
C GLN A 581 31.75 2.78 -0.81
N SER A 582 33.05 2.58 -0.85
CA SER A 582 33.80 2.40 -2.09
C SER A 582 33.34 1.17 -2.87
N TYR A 583 33.13 0.05 -2.16
CA TYR A 583 32.57 -1.16 -2.77
C TYR A 583 31.17 -0.94 -3.33
N LEU A 584 30.28 -0.34 -2.56
CA LEU A 584 28.90 -0.08 -2.99
C LEU A 584 28.85 0.84 -4.22
N SER A 585 29.70 1.85 -4.28
CA SER A 585 29.78 2.76 -5.43
C SER A 585 30.21 2.08 -6.74
N THR A 586 30.81 0.88 -6.67
CA THR A 586 31.12 0.06 -7.86
C THR A 586 29.94 -0.78 -8.37
N GLN A 587 28.86 -0.88 -7.57
CA GLN A 587 27.70 -1.70 -7.94
C GLN A 587 26.81 -0.97 -8.95
N THR A 588 26.40 -1.64 -10.02
CA THR A 588 25.62 -1.04 -11.11
C THR A 588 24.22 -0.59 -10.72
N LEU A 589 23.68 -1.13 -9.62
CA LEU A 589 22.35 -0.78 -9.11
C LEU A 589 22.38 0.35 -8.06
N VAL A 590 23.56 0.76 -7.63
CA VAL A 590 23.74 1.83 -6.64
C VAL A 590 24.09 3.11 -7.37
N GLY A 591 23.21 4.10 -7.25
CA GLY A 591 23.41 5.41 -7.89
C GLY A 591 24.37 6.29 -7.11
N LYS A 592 24.26 6.26 -5.76
CA LYS A 592 25.12 7.03 -4.84
C LYS A 592 25.13 6.39 -3.44
N THR A 593 26.22 6.50 -2.75
CA THR A 593 26.42 6.08 -1.36
C THR A 593 26.82 7.26 -0.47
#